data_3a87f375c68f2ea6a29dea0f580e6b53
#
_entry.id   3a87f375c68f2ea6a29dea0f580e6b53
#
_cell.length_a   1.000
_cell.length_b   1.000
_cell.length_c   1.000
_cell.angle_alpha   90.00
_cell.angle_beta   90.00
_cell.angle_gamma   90.00
#
_symmetry.space_group_name_H-M   'P 1'
#
loop_
_entity.id
_entity.type
_entity.pdbx_description
1 polymer ?
#
loop_
_entity_poly.entity_id
_entity_poly.type
_entity_poly.pdbx_seq_one_letter_code
_entity_poly.pdbx_strand_id
1 'polypeptide(L)'
;MGTYAVDGADLVFKPRFAIPPDVACRAIAAGKEFPFAAAARERKSTTRVTQVFPSAAEIPANQLKFYLEFSAPMEKGQAWERIRLLNAEGKVVELAFLEIDQELWDRESKRLTLLFDPGRIKRGVMPRDQVGSALLAGQSYTLVVDREYRDAEGNPLVSEFRRVFRVRAEDRDPVEPTRWSFQLPKAGTREPLRVAFSEPLDAALATRLIGIDGMTGTLSLADAESTLVFTPSANWEQREYKLLVDTALEDLAGNRVGRPFDVDTFNRITVRTNRGVVAVPFRVR
;
A
#
# COMPACT_ATOMS: atom_id res chain seq x y z
N MET A 1 -1.71 34.62 10.10
CA MET A 1 -0.27 34.85 9.84
C MET A 1 -0.03 34.91 8.34
N GLY A 2 0.76 35.86 7.87
CA GLY A 2 1.08 36.10 6.46
C GLY A 2 1.98 37.32 6.32
N THR A 3 2.27 37.75 5.11
CA THR A 3 3.11 38.91 4.80
C THR A 3 2.27 40.03 4.15
N TYR A 4 2.63 41.28 4.39
CA TYR A 4 2.03 42.43 3.77
C TYR A 4 2.99 42.99 2.74
N ALA A 5 2.45 43.44 1.64
CA ALA A 5 3.18 44.17 0.58
C ALA A 5 2.32 45.34 0.11
N VAL A 6 2.96 46.40 -0.39
CA VAL A 6 2.30 47.53 -1.05
C VAL A 6 2.52 47.36 -2.55
N ASP A 7 1.42 47.34 -3.30
CA ASP A 7 1.42 47.27 -4.76
C ASP A 7 0.66 48.47 -5.30
N GLY A 8 1.40 49.48 -5.78
CA GLY A 8 0.84 50.78 -6.15
C GLY A 8 0.18 51.47 -4.95
N ALA A 9 -1.14 51.68 -5.02
CA ALA A 9 -1.95 52.27 -3.95
C ALA A 9 -2.59 51.21 -3.03
N ASP A 10 -2.40 49.92 -3.31
CA ASP A 10 -3.07 48.83 -2.62
C ASP A 10 -2.19 48.19 -1.57
N LEU A 11 -2.79 47.84 -0.43
CA LEU A 11 -2.17 46.99 0.60
C LEU A 11 -2.57 45.54 0.37
N VAL A 12 -1.60 44.74 -0.03
CA VAL A 12 -1.81 43.30 -0.32
C VAL A 12 -1.38 42.47 0.86
N PHE A 13 -2.28 41.63 1.37
CA PHE A 13 -1.96 40.61 2.35
C PHE A 13 -1.84 39.22 1.69
N LYS A 14 -0.68 38.61 1.82
CA LYS A 14 -0.44 37.23 1.37
C LYS A 14 -0.45 36.30 2.58
N PRO A 15 -1.50 35.48 2.77
CA PRO A 15 -1.55 34.54 3.88
C PRO A 15 -0.47 33.47 3.71
N ARG A 16 0.08 32.97 4.85
CA ARG A 16 1.08 31.89 4.86
C ARG A 16 0.48 30.56 4.37
N PHE A 17 -0.80 30.37 4.65
CA PHE A 17 -1.57 29.20 4.20
C PHE A 17 -2.73 29.68 3.32
N ALA A 18 -3.08 28.89 2.33
CA ALA A 18 -4.23 29.18 1.50
C ALA A 18 -5.50 29.27 2.39
N ILE A 19 -6.32 30.29 2.17
CA ILE A 19 -7.61 30.41 2.85
C ILE A 19 -8.52 29.33 2.24
N PRO A 20 -9.07 28.42 3.05
CA PRO A 20 -9.99 27.41 2.52
C PRO A 20 -11.16 28.09 1.80
N PRO A 21 -11.62 27.58 0.65
CA PRO A 21 -12.87 28.01 0.06
C PRO A 21 -14.00 27.73 1.05
N ASP A 22 -15.04 28.52 1.03
CA ASP A 22 -16.23 28.41 1.90
C ASP A 22 -16.02 28.89 3.36
N VAL A 23 -14.85 29.44 3.70
CA VAL A 23 -14.63 30.10 4.99
C VAL A 23 -14.93 31.59 4.85
N ALA A 24 -15.89 32.09 5.59
CA ALA A 24 -16.15 33.51 5.71
C ALA A 24 -15.00 34.19 6.46
N CYS A 25 -14.27 35.05 5.77
CA CYS A 25 -13.15 35.80 6.32
C CYS A 25 -13.51 37.27 6.48
N ARG A 26 -12.82 37.97 7.38
CA ARG A 26 -12.93 39.43 7.57
C ARG A 26 -11.54 40.04 7.54
N ALA A 27 -11.33 41.02 6.70
CA ALA A 27 -10.18 41.90 6.78
C ALA A 27 -10.54 43.09 7.67
N ILE A 28 -9.65 43.47 8.57
CA ILE A 28 -9.84 44.64 9.44
C ILE A 28 -8.75 45.65 9.07
N ALA A 29 -9.12 46.81 8.59
CA ALA A 29 -8.22 47.90 8.27
C ALA A 29 -8.78 49.24 8.78
N ALA A 30 -7.96 50.02 9.46
CA ALA A 30 -8.32 51.32 10.04
C ALA A 30 -9.64 51.26 10.87
N GLY A 31 -9.85 50.18 11.64
CA GLY A 31 -11.05 49.99 12.46
C GLY A 31 -12.32 49.64 11.68
N LYS A 32 -12.25 49.43 10.38
CA LYS A 32 -13.37 48.96 9.55
C LYS A 32 -13.21 47.50 9.20
N GLU A 33 -14.32 46.77 9.19
CA GLU A 33 -14.38 45.38 8.81
C GLU A 33 -14.81 45.24 7.35
N PHE A 34 -14.09 44.41 6.61
CA PHE A 34 -14.36 44.08 5.21
C PHE A 34 -14.60 42.57 5.13
N PRO A 35 -15.86 42.11 5.11
CA PRO A 35 -16.13 40.68 4.92
C PRO A 35 -15.79 40.28 3.48
N PHE A 36 -15.14 39.15 3.33
CA PHE A 36 -14.88 38.55 2.02
C PHE A 36 -14.94 37.03 2.13
N ALA A 37 -15.30 36.37 1.04
CA ALA A 37 -15.17 34.95 0.88
C ALA A 37 -13.99 34.69 -0.05
N ALA A 38 -13.17 33.67 0.26
CA ALA A 38 -12.18 33.21 -0.71
C ALA A 38 -12.92 32.78 -1.97
N ALA A 39 -12.43 33.20 -3.15
CA ALA A 39 -13.03 32.80 -4.41
C ALA A 39 -13.10 31.28 -4.45
N ALA A 40 -14.28 30.76 -4.79
CA ALA A 40 -14.45 29.33 -5.01
C ALA A 40 -13.43 28.89 -6.08
N ARG A 41 -12.40 28.14 -5.67
CA ARG A 41 -11.46 27.56 -6.61
C ARG A 41 -12.26 26.57 -7.45
N GLU A 42 -12.22 26.69 -8.76
CA GLU A 42 -12.75 25.63 -9.61
C GLU A 42 -12.03 24.34 -9.24
N ARG A 43 -12.72 23.47 -8.52
CA ARG A 43 -12.16 22.18 -8.06
C ARG A 43 -12.09 21.25 -9.24
N LYS A 44 -10.95 21.20 -9.89
CA LYS A 44 -10.71 20.26 -10.98
C LYS A 44 -10.20 18.95 -10.41
N SER A 45 -11.08 17.97 -10.33
CA SER A 45 -10.70 16.61 -9.94
C SER A 45 -9.73 16.02 -10.97
N THR A 46 -8.51 15.73 -10.54
CA THR A 46 -7.47 15.05 -11.34
C THR A 46 -6.93 13.82 -10.64
N THR A 47 -7.17 13.72 -9.35
CA THR A 47 -6.67 12.64 -8.49
C THR A 47 -7.50 11.38 -8.65
N ARG A 48 -6.83 10.24 -8.75
CA ARG A 48 -7.45 8.92 -8.88
C ARG A 48 -6.64 7.86 -8.15
N VAL A 49 -7.24 6.74 -7.83
CA VAL A 49 -6.54 5.52 -7.45
C VAL A 49 -5.82 4.99 -8.68
N THR A 50 -4.52 4.81 -8.59
CA THR A 50 -3.67 4.33 -9.70
C THR A 50 -3.42 2.84 -9.63
N GLN A 51 -3.29 2.31 -8.41
CA GLN A 51 -2.97 0.90 -8.16
C GLN A 51 -3.52 0.46 -6.81
N VAL A 52 -3.87 -0.81 -6.71
CA VAL A 52 -4.18 -1.49 -5.45
C VAL A 52 -3.41 -2.80 -5.40
N PHE A 53 -2.65 -3.01 -4.32
CA PHE A 53 -1.97 -4.26 -4.05
C PHE A 53 -2.61 -4.99 -2.85
N PRO A 54 -2.67 -6.32 -2.89
CA PRO A 54 -2.29 -7.19 -4.01
C PRO A 54 -3.17 -6.92 -5.22
N SER A 55 -2.64 -7.05 -6.45
CA SER A 55 -3.39 -6.85 -7.68
C SER A 55 -4.06 -8.15 -8.18
N ALA A 56 -3.74 -9.28 -7.56
CA ALA A 56 -4.31 -10.59 -7.89
C ALA A 56 -5.84 -10.59 -7.81
N ALA A 57 -6.49 -11.30 -8.73
CA ALA A 57 -7.95 -11.46 -8.74
C ALA A 57 -8.45 -12.35 -7.58
N GLU A 58 -7.57 -13.20 -7.04
CA GLU A 58 -7.85 -14.03 -5.88
C GLU A 58 -6.84 -13.75 -4.77
N ILE A 59 -7.34 -13.61 -3.53
CA ILE A 59 -6.52 -13.37 -2.34
C ILE A 59 -6.86 -14.37 -1.22
N PRO A 60 -5.98 -14.67 -0.28
CA PRO A 60 -6.27 -15.61 0.80
C PRO A 60 -7.27 -15.03 1.82
N ALA A 61 -8.04 -15.91 2.47
CA ALA A 61 -9.02 -15.51 3.49
C ALA A 61 -8.39 -14.84 4.71
N ASN A 62 -7.12 -15.08 4.96
CA ASN A 62 -6.30 -14.44 5.98
C ASN A 62 -5.40 -13.33 5.42
N GLN A 63 -5.84 -12.66 4.34
CA GLN A 63 -5.18 -11.46 3.79
C GLN A 63 -4.87 -10.46 4.89
N LEU A 64 -3.61 -9.99 4.96
CA LEU A 64 -3.18 -9.12 6.05
C LEU A 64 -3.44 -7.65 5.75
N LYS A 65 -3.22 -7.19 4.51
CA LYS A 65 -3.26 -5.77 4.16
C LYS A 65 -3.52 -5.49 2.68
N PHE A 66 -4.05 -4.30 2.40
CA PHE A 66 -4.04 -3.69 1.07
C PHE A 66 -3.14 -2.46 1.07
N TYR A 67 -2.54 -2.17 -0.09
CA TYR A 67 -1.94 -0.88 -0.39
C TYR A 67 -2.75 -0.19 -1.48
N LEU A 68 -3.17 1.04 -1.24
CA LEU A 68 -3.84 1.88 -2.23
C LEU A 68 -2.87 2.98 -2.65
N GLU A 69 -2.61 3.07 -3.94
CA GLU A 69 -1.77 4.14 -4.51
C GLU A 69 -2.64 5.16 -5.23
N PHE A 70 -2.32 6.43 -5.02
CA PHE A 70 -3.03 7.57 -5.59
C PHE A 70 -2.09 8.38 -6.49
N SER A 71 -2.66 9.03 -7.49
CA SER A 71 -1.90 9.86 -8.43
C SER A 71 -1.37 11.17 -7.83
N ALA A 72 -1.90 11.60 -6.68
CA ALA A 72 -1.48 12.79 -5.94
C ALA A 72 -1.52 12.54 -4.43
N PRO A 73 -0.86 13.38 -3.60
CA PRO A 73 -0.97 13.30 -2.14
C PRO A 73 -2.41 13.46 -1.68
N MET A 74 -2.83 12.65 -0.69
CA MET A 74 -4.19 12.63 -0.16
C MET A 74 -4.29 13.39 1.16
N GLU A 75 -5.49 13.91 1.43
CA GLU A 75 -5.86 14.43 2.74
C GLU A 75 -5.99 13.28 3.74
N LYS A 76 -5.45 13.47 4.96
CA LYS A 76 -5.47 12.45 6.02
C LYS A 76 -6.70 12.57 6.90
N GLY A 77 -7.07 11.46 7.55
CA GLY A 77 -8.18 11.43 8.51
C GLY A 77 -9.54 11.15 7.88
N GLN A 78 -9.60 10.72 6.62
CA GLN A 78 -10.86 10.42 5.91
C GLN A 78 -10.97 8.95 5.48
N ALA A 79 -9.94 8.12 5.67
CA ALA A 79 -9.88 6.77 5.09
C ALA A 79 -11.07 5.92 5.53
N TRP A 80 -11.41 5.93 6.82
CA TRP A 80 -12.45 5.07 7.39
C TRP A 80 -13.88 5.46 6.97
N GLU A 81 -14.09 6.71 6.58
CA GLU A 81 -15.37 7.18 6.02
C GLU A 81 -15.48 6.93 4.51
N ARG A 82 -14.34 6.88 3.80
CA ARG A 82 -14.26 6.89 2.35
C ARG A 82 -13.88 5.56 1.72
N ILE A 83 -13.42 4.59 2.52
CA ILE A 83 -13.03 3.28 2.03
C ILE A 83 -13.91 2.21 2.68
N ARG A 84 -14.51 1.37 1.84
CA ARG A 84 -15.44 0.33 2.29
C ARG A 84 -15.13 -0.99 1.62
N LEU A 85 -15.36 -2.07 2.34
CA LEU A 85 -15.36 -3.42 1.80
C LEU A 85 -16.83 -3.88 1.71
N LEU A 86 -17.27 -4.30 0.52
CA LEU A 86 -18.60 -4.82 0.29
C LEU A 86 -18.52 -6.32 0.04
N ASN A 87 -19.48 -7.07 0.58
CA ASN A 87 -19.66 -8.49 0.27
C ASN A 87 -20.36 -8.69 -1.09
N ALA A 88 -20.64 -9.94 -1.47
CA ALA A 88 -21.26 -10.28 -2.74
C ALA A 88 -22.69 -9.69 -2.91
N GLU A 89 -23.40 -9.46 -1.81
CA GLU A 89 -24.73 -8.84 -1.76
C GLU A 89 -24.66 -7.30 -1.77
N GLY A 90 -23.47 -6.71 -1.83
CA GLY A 90 -23.28 -5.27 -1.79
C GLY A 90 -23.39 -4.64 -0.41
N LYS A 91 -23.46 -5.43 0.66
CA LYS A 91 -23.50 -4.96 2.04
C LYS A 91 -22.09 -4.68 2.54
N VAL A 92 -21.94 -3.64 3.35
CA VAL A 92 -20.68 -3.30 4.01
C VAL A 92 -20.28 -4.42 4.99
N VAL A 93 -19.02 -4.84 4.88
CA VAL A 93 -18.40 -5.73 5.86
C VAL A 93 -17.90 -4.86 7.01
N GLU A 94 -18.66 -4.87 8.11
CA GLU A 94 -18.35 -4.07 9.28
C GLU A 94 -16.99 -4.49 9.90
N LEU A 95 -16.23 -3.50 10.36
CA LEU A 95 -14.92 -3.70 11.01
C LEU A 95 -13.98 -4.61 10.21
N ALA A 96 -14.00 -4.50 8.87
CA ALA A 96 -13.10 -5.26 8.02
C ALA A 96 -11.66 -4.83 8.22
N PHE A 97 -11.43 -3.53 8.36
CA PHE A 97 -10.11 -2.94 8.53
C PHE A 97 -9.87 -2.49 9.97
N LEU A 98 -8.60 -2.45 10.34
CA LEU A 98 -8.16 -1.92 11.63
C LEU A 98 -8.20 -0.39 11.56
N GLU A 99 -9.26 0.18 12.11
CA GLU A 99 -9.44 1.63 12.20
C GLU A 99 -8.59 2.18 13.34
N ILE A 100 -7.46 2.75 13.00
CA ILE A 100 -6.53 3.40 13.94
C ILE A 100 -6.55 4.90 13.72
N ASP A 101 -6.36 5.68 14.79
CA ASP A 101 -6.39 7.14 14.75
C ASP A 101 -5.39 7.73 13.74
N GLN A 102 -4.22 7.10 13.62
CA GLN A 102 -3.22 7.48 12.67
C GLN A 102 -3.24 6.55 11.45
N GLU A 103 -3.78 7.03 10.33
CA GLU A 103 -3.72 6.35 9.05
C GLU A 103 -2.27 6.06 8.61
N LEU A 104 -2.04 4.89 8.03
CA LEU A 104 -0.70 4.41 7.64
C LEU A 104 -0.35 4.87 6.22
N TRP A 105 0.03 6.13 6.10
CA TRP A 105 0.51 6.72 4.85
C TRP A 105 2.02 6.59 4.67
N ASP A 106 2.47 6.52 3.41
CA ASP A 106 3.86 6.72 3.08
C ASP A 106 4.27 8.20 3.29
N ARG A 107 5.57 8.49 3.11
CA ARG A 107 6.12 9.85 3.30
C ARG A 107 5.46 10.89 2.37
N GLU A 108 5.07 10.50 1.16
CA GLU A 108 4.48 11.38 0.16
C GLU A 108 2.96 11.50 0.29
N SER A 109 2.34 10.78 1.21
CA SER A 109 0.87 10.67 1.37
C SER A 109 0.17 10.19 0.10
N LYS A 110 0.85 9.37 -0.71
CA LYS A 110 0.32 8.79 -1.95
C LYS A 110 -0.03 7.32 -1.83
N ARG A 111 0.57 6.60 -0.87
CA ARG A 111 0.25 5.20 -0.62
C ARG A 111 -0.31 5.01 0.79
N LEU A 112 -1.56 4.54 0.85
CA LEU A 112 -2.23 4.16 2.09
C LEU A 112 -2.10 2.65 2.30
N THR A 113 -1.75 2.25 3.52
CA THR A 113 -1.80 0.85 3.96
C THR A 113 -3.06 0.62 4.77
N LEU A 114 -3.94 -0.25 4.30
CA LEU A 114 -5.12 -0.72 5.04
C LEU A 114 -4.79 -2.09 5.62
N LEU A 115 -4.79 -2.19 6.93
CA LEU A 115 -4.65 -3.48 7.62
C LEU A 115 -6.04 -4.08 7.85
N PHE A 116 -6.21 -5.36 7.54
CA PHE A 116 -7.34 -6.10 8.07
C PHE A 116 -7.22 -6.21 9.59
N ASP A 117 -8.34 -6.22 10.30
CA ASP A 117 -8.30 -6.34 11.76
C ASP A 117 -7.68 -7.69 12.16
N PRO A 118 -6.52 -7.70 12.84
CA PRO A 118 -5.86 -8.93 13.28
C PRO A 118 -6.75 -9.78 14.19
N GLY A 119 -7.67 -9.16 14.93
CA GLY A 119 -8.65 -9.86 15.75
C GLY A 119 -9.66 -10.66 14.93
N ARG A 120 -9.83 -10.35 13.64
CA ARG A 120 -10.68 -11.11 12.71
C ARG A 120 -9.91 -12.06 11.79
N ILE A 121 -8.58 -11.98 11.79
CA ILE A 121 -7.70 -12.86 11.01
C ILE A 121 -7.19 -14.03 11.87
N LYS A 122 -6.71 -13.75 13.09
CA LYS A 122 -6.12 -14.73 13.97
C LYS A 122 -7.19 -15.62 14.62
N ARG A 123 -6.93 -16.94 14.68
CA ARG A 123 -7.80 -17.89 15.40
C ARG A 123 -7.62 -17.77 16.92
N GLY A 124 -8.69 -18.03 17.66
CA GLY A 124 -8.67 -18.01 19.12
C GLY A 124 -8.57 -16.62 19.73
N VAL A 125 -8.92 -15.57 18.98
CA VAL A 125 -9.01 -14.21 19.47
C VAL A 125 -10.48 -13.77 19.51
N MET A 126 -10.91 -13.16 20.63
CA MET A 126 -12.30 -12.83 20.93
C MET A 126 -13.10 -12.17 19.78
N PRO A 127 -12.58 -11.18 19.01
CA PRO A 127 -13.32 -10.58 17.90
C PRO A 127 -13.69 -11.57 16.80
N ARG A 128 -12.79 -12.51 16.44
CA ARG A 128 -13.08 -13.52 15.42
C ARG A 128 -14.12 -14.52 15.86
N ASP A 129 -14.08 -14.92 17.12
CA ASP A 129 -15.02 -15.92 17.67
C ASP A 129 -16.44 -15.34 17.80
N GLN A 130 -16.57 -14.02 17.94
CA GLN A 130 -17.86 -13.33 18.09
C GLN A 130 -18.42 -12.76 16.77
N VAL A 131 -17.57 -12.16 15.92
CA VAL A 131 -17.97 -11.43 14.70
C VAL A 131 -17.64 -12.24 13.43
N GLY A 132 -16.79 -13.26 13.52
CA GLY A 132 -16.34 -14.07 12.39
C GLY A 132 -15.17 -13.44 11.60
N SER A 133 -14.70 -14.15 10.57
CA SER A 133 -13.65 -13.67 9.68
C SER A 133 -14.14 -12.51 8.82
N ALA A 134 -13.25 -11.56 8.51
CA ALA A 134 -13.57 -10.45 7.61
C ALA A 134 -13.79 -10.93 6.17
N LEU A 135 -13.03 -11.95 5.77
CA LEU A 135 -13.11 -12.59 4.45
C LEU A 135 -13.47 -14.06 4.60
N LEU A 136 -14.39 -14.55 3.77
CA LEU A 136 -14.81 -15.94 3.74
C LEU A 136 -14.36 -16.60 2.44
N ALA A 137 -13.70 -17.75 2.53
CA ALA A 137 -13.24 -18.49 1.37
C ALA A 137 -14.40 -18.84 0.43
N GLY A 138 -14.18 -18.72 -0.88
CA GLY A 138 -15.17 -18.97 -1.92
C GLY A 138 -16.09 -17.77 -2.23
N GLN A 139 -16.05 -16.72 -1.41
CA GLN A 139 -16.86 -15.51 -1.59
C GLN A 139 -16.13 -14.44 -2.42
N SER A 140 -16.91 -13.55 -3.02
CA SER A 140 -16.41 -12.36 -3.72
C SER A 140 -16.67 -11.10 -2.90
N TYR A 141 -15.75 -10.15 -2.99
CA TYR A 141 -15.82 -8.86 -2.31
C TYR A 141 -15.48 -7.73 -3.25
N THR A 142 -15.92 -6.53 -2.90
CA THR A 142 -15.56 -5.31 -3.63
C THR A 142 -14.96 -4.30 -2.68
N LEU A 143 -13.69 -3.92 -2.92
CA LEU A 143 -13.08 -2.75 -2.29
C LEU A 143 -13.55 -1.50 -3.02
N VAL A 144 -14.11 -0.55 -2.28
CA VAL A 144 -14.64 0.71 -2.81
C VAL A 144 -13.91 1.87 -2.17
N VAL A 145 -13.43 2.81 -3.01
CA VAL A 145 -12.93 4.11 -2.58
C VAL A 145 -13.89 5.17 -3.10
N ASP A 146 -14.53 5.87 -2.18
CA ASP A 146 -15.55 6.88 -2.48
C ASP A 146 -14.95 8.02 -3.31
N ARG A 147 -15.72 8.51 -4.27
CA ARG A 147 -15.33 9.68 -5.07
C ARG A 147 -15.04 10.91 -4.22
N GLU A 148 -15.77 11.09 -3.12
CA GLU A 148 -15.63 12.27 -2.24
C GLU A 148 -14.38 12.21 -1.34
N TYR A 149 -13.53 11.17 -1.46
CA TYR A 149 -12.21 11.15 -0.83
C TYR A 149 -11.37 12.28 -1.44
N ARG A 150 -10.80 13.15 -0.60
CA ARG A 150 -10.11 14.35 -1.03
C ARG A 150 -8.60 14.18 -1.09
N ASP A 151 -8.00 14.83 -2.07
CA ASP A 151 -6.55 15.01 -2.11
C ASP A 151 -6.10 16.14 -1.16
N ALA A 152 -4.78 16.33 -1.02
CA ALA A 152 -4.20 17.35 -0.14
C ALA A 152 -4.56 18.79 -0.53
N GLU A 153 -5.11 19.01 -1.73
CA GLU A 153 -5.63 20.29 -2.19
C GLU A 153 -7.15 20.45 -1.93
N GLY A 154 -7.79 19.42 -1.35
CA GLY A 154 -9.21 19.38 -1.06
C GLY A 154 -10.10 19.02 -2.25
N ASN A 155 -9.54 18.54 -3.37
CA ASN A 155 -10.31 18.11 -4.52
C ASN A 155 -10.77 16.66 -4.36
N PRO A 156 -12.01 16.29 -4.75
CA PRO A 156 -12.45 14.91 -4.75
C PRO A 156 -11.72 14.10 -5.84
N LEU A 157 -11.83 12.78 -5.80
CA LEU A 157 -11.35 11.92 -6.87
C LEU A 157 -12.13 12.16 -8.17
N VAL A 158 -11.50 11.86 -9.31
CA VAL A 158 -12.15 11.93 -10.64
C VAL A 158 -13.40 11.05 -10.67
N SER A 159 -13.34 9.87 -10.06
CA SER A 159 -14.43 8.90 -9.99
C SER A 159 -14.30 8.01 -8.77
N GLU A 160 -15.38 7.38 -8.36
CA GLU A 160 -15.34 6.25 -7.44
C GLU A 160 -14.45 5.14 -8.02
N PHE A 161 -13.64 4.52 -7.17
CA PHE A 161 -12.86 3.36 -7.54
C PHE A 161 -13.48 2.09 -6.95
N ARG A 162 -13.58 1.06 -7.77
CA ARG A 162 -14.12 -0.24 -7.35
C ARG A 162 -13.20 -1.36 -7.84
N ARG A 163 -12.91 -2.30 -6.96
CA ARG A 163 -12.15 -3.49 -7.27
C ARG A 163 -12.82 -4.73 -6.71
N VAL A 164 -13.22 -5.63 -7.60
CA VAL A 164 -13.76 -6.95 -7.26
C VAL A 164 -12.60 -7.94 -7.14
N PHE A 165 -12.66 -8.81 -6.13
CA PHE A 165 -11.76 -9.92 -5.96
C PHE A 165 -12.48 -11.12 -5.34
N ARG A 166 -11.92 -12.30 -5.53
CA ARG A 166 -12.40 -13.55 -4.92
C ARG A 166 -11.48 -13.96 -3.79
N VAL A 167 -12.03 -14.67 -2.80
CA VAL A 167 -11.30 -15.14 -1.65
C VAL A 167 -11.05 -16.63 -1.76
N ARG A 168 -9.77 -17.04 -1.76
CA ARG A 168 -9.34 -18.44 -1.66
C ARG A 168 -9.20 -18.89 -0.20
N ALA A 169 -8.93 -20.16 0.03
CA ALA A 169 -8.64 -20.66 1.37
C ALA A 169 -7.51 -19.88 2.08
N GLU A 170 -7.49 -19.94 3.40
CA GLU A 170 -6.39 -19.37 4.21
C GLU A 170 -5.05 -19.91 3.75
N ASP A 171 -4.05 -19.06 3.75
CA ASP A 171 -2.67 -19.36 3.44
C ASP A 171 -1.83 -19.42 4.72
N ARG A 172 -1.16 -20.51 4.96
CA ARG A 172 -0.34 -20.73 6.16
C ARG A 172 1.03 -21.27 5.82
N ASP A 173 1.35 -21.34 4.53
CA ASP A 173 2.62 -21.86 4.07
C ASP A 173 3.69 -20.76 4.19
N PRO A 174 4.86 -21.06 4.76
CA PRO A 174 5.94 -20.10 4.84
C PRO A 174 6.51 -19.79 3.46
N VAL A 175 6.99 -18.55 3.28
CA VAL A 175 7.73 -18.18 2.08
C VAL A 175 9.02 -19.01 1.98
N GLU A 176 9.22 -19.70 0.86
CA GLU A 176 10.39 -20.56 0.62
C GLU A 176 11.18 -20.13 -0.65
N PRO A 177 12.16 -19.21 -0.53
CA PRO A 177 12.91 -18.69 -1.67
C PRO A 177 13.67 -19.75 -2.47
N THR A 178 13.99 -20.90 -1.86
CA THR A 178 14.68 -22.01 -2.54
C THR A 178 13.81 -22.77 -3.54
N ARG A 179 12.49 -22.56 -3.49
CA ARG A 179 11.53 -23.14 -4.45
C ARG A 179 11.21 -22.22 -5.64
N TRP A 180 11.75 -21.01 -5.65
CA TRP A 180 11.50 -20.05 -6.73
C TRP A 180 12.21 -20.47 -8.01
N SER A 181 11.60 -20.16 -9.15
CA SER A 181 12.17 -20.46 -10.46
C SER A 181 12.75 -19.21 -11.11
N PHE A 182 13.84 -19.40 -11.89
CA PHE A 182 14.62 -18.31 -12.46
C PHE A 182 14.60 -18.39 -13.99
N GLN A 183 14.18 -17.32 -14.64
CA GLN A 183 14.46 -17.08 -16.04
C GLN A 183 15.73 -16.24 -16.13
N LEU A 184 16.84 -16.90 -16.47
CA LEU A 184 18.18 -16.31 -16.41
C LEU A 184 18.44 -15.42 -17.64
N PRO A 185 19.08 -14.26 -17.48
CA PRO A 185 19.56 -13.42 -18.56
C PRO A 185 20.83 -14.01 -19.19
N LYS A 186 21.21 -13.49 -20.37
CA LYS A 186 22.47 -13.84 -21.05
C LYS A 186 23.61 -12.97 -20.53
N ALA A 187 24.80 -13.55 -20.42
CA ALA A 187 26.04 -12.80 -20.15
C ALA A 187 26.32 -11.75 -21.26
N GLY A 188 26.92 -10.62 -20.88
CA GLY A 188 27.19 -9.49 -21.77
C GLY A 188 25.98 -8.62 -22.07
N THR A 189 24.80 -8.93 -21.53
CA THR A 189 23.54 -8.17 -21.75
C THR A 189 23.04 -7.50 -20.48
N ARG A 190 22.03 -6.64 -20.64
CA ARG A 190 21.22 -6.07 -19.54
C ARG A 190 19.80 -6.64 -19.53
N GLU A 191 19.61 -7.83 -20.08
CA GLU A 191 18.33 -8.53 -20.03
C GLU A 191 17.85 -8.65 -18.57
N PRO A 192 16.56 -8.43 -18.29
CA PRO A 192 16.05 -8.58 -16.94
C PRO A 192 16.17 -10.03 -16.45
N LEU A 193 16.56 -10.20 -15.19
CA LEU A 193 16.36 -11.44 -14.46
C LEU A 193 14.88 -11.49 -14.02
N ARG A 194 14.21 -12.59 -14.30
CA ARG A 194 12.85 -12.83 -13.79
C ARG A 194 12.90 -13.99 -12.79
N VAL A 195 12.27 -13.76 -11.63
CA VAL A 195 12.17 -14.77 -10.58
C VAL A 195 10.69 -14.99 -10.31
N ALA A 196 10.16 -16.15 -10.66
CA ALA A 196 8.78 -16.52 -10.35
C ALA A 196 8.72 -17.12 -8.95
N PHE A 197 7.86 -16.57 -8.14
CA PHE A 197 7.59 -17.03 -6.77
C PHE A 197 6.59 -18.19 -6.79
N SER A 198 6.53 -18.95 -5.72
CA SER A 198 5.52 -20.00 -5.55
C SER A 198 4.11 -19.43 -5.35
N GLU A 199 4.03 -18.18 -4.89
CA GLU A 199 2.80 -17.44 -4.59
C GLU A 199 3.05 -15.93 -4.63
N PRO A 200 2.00 -15.09 -4.71
CA PRO A 200 2.15 -13.64 -4.65
C PRO A 200 2.74 -13.18 -3.31
N LEU A 201 3.67 -12.24 -3.37
CA LEU A 201 4.30 -11.65 -2.21
C LEU A 201 3.76 -10.25 -1.90
N ASP A 202 4.02 -9.77 -0.68
CA ASP A 202 3.77 -8.38 -0.30
C ASP A 202 4.56 -7.42 -1.20
N ALA A 203 3.86 -6.63 -2.00
CA ALA A 203 4.45 -5.76 -3.02
C ALA A 203 5.46 -4.76 -2.45
N ALA A 204 5.14 -4.15 -1.30
CA ALA A 204 6.01 -3.14 -0.69
C ALA A 204 7.23 -3.75 -0.02
N LEU A 205 7.13 -4.99 0.47
CA LEU A 205 8.27 -5.69 1.07
C LEU A 205 9.14 -6.33 0.00
N ALA A 206 8.57 -6.96 -1.03
CA ALA A 206 9.34 -7.65 -2.07
C ALA A 206 10.32 -6.71 -2.78
N THR A 207 9.90 -5.50 -3.11
CA THR A 207 10.77 -4.50 -3.76
C THR A 207 11.88 -3.95 -2.87
N ARG A 208 11.77 -4.10 -1.54
CA ARG A 208 12.75 -3.58 -0.56
C ARG A 208 13.65 -4.66 0.03
N LEU A 209 13.15 -5.88 0.14
CA LEU A 209 13.78 -6.97 0.90
C LEU A 209 14.41 -8.03 0.01
N ILE A 210 14.32 -7.86 -1.31
CA ILE A 210 15.00 -8.73 -2.28
C ILE A 210 16.04 -7.90 -3.02
N GLY A 211 17.21 -8.50 -3.27
CA GLY A 211 18.31 -7.86 -4.01
C GLY A 211 19.22 -8.90 -4.65
N ILE A 212 20.15 -8.43 -5.47
CA ILE A 212 21.19 -9.26 -6.10
C ILE A 212 22.55 -8.88 -5.50
N ASP A 213 23.27 -9.87 -4.99
CA ASP A 213 24.61 -9.67 -4.43
C ASP A 213 25.58 -9.11 -5.49
N GLY A 214 26.22 -7.98 -5.19
CA GLY A 214 27.18 -7.31 -6.06
C GLY A 214 26.61 -6.73 -7.37
N MET A 215 25.26 -6.55 -7.48
CA MET A 215 24.62 -5.95 -8.66
C MET A 215 23.57 -4.93 -8.23
N THR A 216 23.66 -3.71 -8.76
CA THR A 216 22.63 -2.69 -8.62
C THR A 216 21.65 -2.73 -9.79
N GLY A 217 20.41 -2.28 -9.58
CA GLY A 217 19.39 -2.26 -10.63
C GLY A 217 18.05 -1.78 -10.10
N THR A 218 17.03 -1.89 -10.94
CA THR A 218 15.64 -1.58 -10.58
C THR A 218 14.85 -2.87 -10.42
N LEU A 219 14.01 -2.91 -9.39
CA LEU A 219 13.11 -4.00 -9.09
C LEU A 219 11.67 -3.58 -9.39
N SER A 220 10.93 -4.45 -10.05
CA SER A 220 9.47 -4.34 -10.22
C SER A 220 8.82 -5.69 -10.05
N LEU A 221 7.51 -5.68 -9.81
CA LEU A 221 6.71 -6.89 -9.72
C LEU A 221 5.80 -7.01 -10.95
N ALA A 222 5.58 -8.23 -11.38
CA ALA A 222 4.72 -8.60 -12.48
C ALA A 222 3.81 -9.77 -12.08
N ASP A 223 2.88 -10.14 -12.96
CA ASP A 223 2.03 -11.32 -12.84
C ASP A 223 1.31 -11.36 -11.48
N ALA A 224 0.68 -10.23 -11.11
CA ALA A 224 -0.03 -10.06 -9.84
C ALA A 224 0.85 -10.37 -8.61
N GLU A 225 2.04 -9.76 -8.56
CA GLU A 225 3.04 -9.87 -7.48
C GLU A 225 3.65 -11.28 -7.32
N SER A 226 3.46 -12.16 -8.30
CA SER A 226 4.06 -13.51 -8.31
C SER A 226 5.39 -13.60 -9.05
N THR A 227 5.84 -12.52 -9.70
CA THR A 227 7.11 -12.48 -10.43
C THR A 227 7.90 -11.21 -10.10
N LEU A 228 9.14 -11.37 -9.67
CA LEU A 228 10.11 -10.29 -9.58
C LEU A 228 10.81 -10.10 -10.93
N VAL A 229 10.92 -8.85 -11.36
CA VAL A 229 11.69 -8.45 -12.53
C VAL A 229 12.79 -7.52 -12.07
N PHE A 230 14.04 -7.97 -12.18
CA PHE A 230 15.23 -7.18 -11.87
C PHE A 230 15.93 -6.75 -13.15
N THR A 231 15.98 -5.44 -13.41
CA THR A 231 16.70 -4.84 -14.53
C THR A 231 18.03 -4.29 -14.02
N PRO A 232 19.19 -4.87 -14.43
CA PRO A 232 20.49 -4.45 -13.89
C PRO A 232 20.94 -3.10 -14.45
N SER A 233 21.75 -2.37 -13.67
CA SER A 233 22.38 -1.12 -14.11
C SER A 233 23.60 -1.33 -15.01
N ALA A 234 24.19 -2.54 -14.97
CA ALA A 234 25.36 -2.97 -15.78
C ALA A 234 25.07 -4.30 -16.48
N ASN A 235 25.90 -4.68 -17.46
CA ASN A 235 25.77 -5.97 -18.11
C ASN A 235 26.07 -7.12 -17.15
N TRP A 236 25.35 -8.23 -17.32
CA TRP A 236 25.65 -9.46 -16.61
C TRP A 236 27.00 -10.02 -17.04
N GLU A 237 27.78 -10.46 -16.07
CA GLU A 237 29.03 -11.21 -16.33
C GLU A 237 28.73 -12.72 -16.26
N GLN A 238 29.57 -13.49 -16.93
CA GLN A 238 29.52 -14.96 -16.88
C GLN A 238 30.06 -15.46 -15.53
N ARG A 239 29.23 -15.44 -14.49
CA ARG A 239 29.58 -15.87 -13.14
C ARG A 239 28.37 -16.31 -12.33
N GLU A 240 28.63 -16.78 -11.14
CA GLU A 240 27.59 -17.03 -10.13
C GLU A 240 27.21 -15.73 -9.43
N TYR A 241 25.91 -15.57 -9.21
CA TYR A 241 25.28 -14.52 -8.44
C TYR A 241 24.42 -15.12 -7.33
N LYS A 242 24.01 -14.30 -6.38
CA LYS A 242 23.08 -14.71 -5.32
C LYS A 242 21.90 -13.74 -5.28
N LEU A 243 20.69 -14.30 -5.30
CA LEU A 243 19.49 -13.56 -4.92
C LEU A 243 19.49 -13.52 -3.38
N LEU A 244 19.49 -12.32 -2.82
CA LEU A 244 19.46 -12.08 -1.38
C LEU A 244 18.03 -11.76 -0.98
N VAL A 245 17.50 -12.51 -0.03
CA VAL A 245 16.13 -12.37 0.49
C VAL A 245 16.18 -12.18 1.99
N ASP A 246 15.74 -11.01 2.49
CA ASP A 246 15.61 -10.76 3.92
C ASP A 246 14.50 -11.64 4.50
N THR A 247 14.74 -12.26 5.64
CA THR A 247 13.78 -13.16 6.31
C THR A 247 12.52 -12.44 6.84
N ALA A 248 12.50 -11.11 6.81
CA ALA A 248 11.32 -10.31 7.10
C ALA A 248 10.35 -10.16 5.91
N LEU A 249 10.70 -10.73 4.73
CA LEU A 249 9.81 -10.76 3.58
C LEU A 249 8.55 -11.56 3.92
N GLU A 250 7.40 -11.02 3.53
CA GLU A 250 6.07 -11.61 3.78
C GLU A 250 5.35 -11.88 2.45
N ASP A 251 4.47 -12.87 2.49
CA ASP A 251 3.41 -13.07 1.49
C ASP A 251 2.18 -12.20 1.81
N LEU A 252 1.07 -12.48 1.13
CA LEU A 252 -0.19 -11.76 1.29
C LEU A 252 -0.86 -12.02 2.65
N ALA A 253 -0.62 -13.18 3.24
CA ALA A 253 -1.16 -13.60 4.55
C ALA A 253 -0.25 -13.19 5.72
N GLY A 254 0.94 -12.62 5.43
CA GLY A 254 1.93 -12.24 6.42
C GLY A 254 2.85 -13.37 6.85
N ASN A 255 2.82 -14.53 6.16
CA ASN A 255 3.80 -15.58 6.38
C ASN A 255 5.17 -15.10 5.93
N ARG A 256 6.19 -15.41 6.74
CA ARG A 256 7.58 -15.00 6.49
C ARG A 256 8.42 -16.13 5.94
N VAL A 257 9.62 -15.79 5.51
CA VAL A 257 10.60 -16.78 5.08
C VAL A 257 10.83 -17.81 6.20
N GLY A 258 10.47 -19.08 5.91
CA GLY A 258 10.59 -20.19 6.84
C GLY A 258 9.68 -20.15 8.07
N ARG A 259 8.68 -19.24 8.12
CA ARG A 259 7.83 -19.08 9.30
C ARG A 259 6.40 -18.63 8.97
N PRO A 260 5.35 -19.39 9.30
CA PRO A 260 3.96 -18.95 9.19
C PRO A 260 3.65 -17.77 10.12
N PHE A 261 2.70 -16.92 9.72
CA PHE A 261 2.25 -15.78 10.52
C PHE A 261 1.49 -16.21 11.78
N ASP A 262 0.65 -17.22 11.66
CA ASP A 262 -0.21 -17.70 12.75
C ASP A 262 0.50 -18.84 13.51
N VAL A 263 1.53 -18.48 14.26
CA VAL A 263 2.13 -19.40 15.21
C VAL A 263 1.30 -19.34 16.49
N ASP A 264 0.78 -20.49 16.94
CA ASP A 264 0.06 -20.64 18.19
C ASP A 264 0.75 -19.86 19.33
N THR A 265 0.06 -18.82 19.82
CA THR A 265 0.58 -17.92 20.86
C THR A 265 0.81 -18.62 22.22
N PHE A 266 0.39 -19.88 22.34
CA PHE A 266 0.59 -20.70 23.54
C PHE A 266 1.98 -21.34 23.63
N ASN A 267 2.69 -21.48 22.52
CA ASN A 267 4.10 -21.88 22.55
C ASN A 267 4.97 -20.64 22.73
N ARG A 268 5.55 -20.45 23.91
CA ARG A 268 6.54 -19.42 24.19
C ARG A 268 7.58 -19.40 23.07
N ILE A 269 7.56 -18.35 22.26
CA ILE A 269 8.56 -18.13 21.22
C ILE A 269 9.88 -17.79 21.92
N THR A 270 10.69 -18.80 22.17
CA THR A 270 12.07 -18.64 22.65
C THR A 270 13.06 -18.31 21.53
N VAL A 271 12.57 -18.20 20.28
CA VAL A 271 13.41 -17.87 19.14
C VAL A 271 13.45 -16.35 19.00
N ARG A 272 14.53 -15.72 19.43
CA ARG A 272 14.92 -14.37 19.01
C ARG A 272 14.87 -14.34 17.49
N THR A 273 14.06 -13.44 16.92
CA THR A 273 14.02 -13.17 15.49
C THR A 273 15.37 -12.53 15.09
N ASN A 274 16.37 -13.35 14.83
CA ASN A 274 17.54 -12.88 14.11
C ASN A 274 17.05 -12.54 12.69
N ARG A 275 17.06 -11.26 12.34
CA ARG A 275 17.00 -10.84 10.95
C ARG A 275 18.13 -11.55 10.23
N GLY A 276 17.79 -12.39 9.29
CA GLY A 276 18.72 -13.14 8.49
C GLY A 276 18.49 -12.83 7.01
N VAL A 277 19.42 -13.25 6.19
CA VAL A 277 19.32 -13.19 4.72
C VAL A 277 19.46 -14.60 4.19
N VAL A 278 18.49 -15.04 3.40
CA VAL A 278 18.59 -16.26 2.60
C VAL A 278 19.23 -15.91 1.28
N ALA A 279 20.31 -16.61 0.90
CA ALA A 279 21.01 -16.44 -0.36
C ALA A 279 20.69 -17.62 -1.29
N VAL A 280 20.06 -17.35 -2.43
CA VAL A 280 19.73 -18.36 -3.43
C VAL A 280 20.70 -18.18 -4.62
N PRO A 281 21.63 -19.13 -4.87
CA PRO A 281 22.59 -19.02 -5.94
C PRO A 281 21.95 -19.25 -7.31
N PHE A 282 22.41 -18.50 -8.33
CA PHE A 282 22.08 -18.73 -9.74
C PHE A 282 23.29 -18.38 -10.62
N ARG A 283 23.37 -18.96 -11.79
CA ARG A 283 24.53 -18.79 -12.67
C ARG A 283 24.12 -18.23 -14.03
N VAL A 284 24.69 -17.09 -14.38
CA VAL A 284 24.59 -16.50 -15.72
C VAL A 284 25.66 -17.09 -16.64
N ARG A 285 25.26 -17.50 -17.87
CA ARG A 285 26.10 -18.16 -18.84
C ARG A 285 26.21 -17.36 -20.14
#